data_5d47e54bd4af9aa33f36af2076e65529
#
_entry.id   5d47e54bd4af9aa33f36af2076e65529
#
_cell.length_a   1.000
_cell.length_b   1.000
_cell.length_c   1.000
_cell.angle_alpha   90.00
_cell.angle_beta   90.00
_cell.angle_gamma   90.00
#
_symmetry.space_group_name_H-M   'P 1'
#
loop_
_entity.id
_entity.type
_entity.pdbx_description
1 polymer ?
#
loop_
_entity_poly.entity_id
_entity_poly.type
_entity_poly.pdbx_seq_one_letter_code
_entity_poly.pdbx_strand_id
1 'polypeptide(L)'
;MAMFEDRTYESILDEMLAEAPAGIDTRQGSIYYDAVAACALKLAAFYVDASVILELVSVTTATGTYLDEKGQEYGVTRNPATPAKYLFIYEGTKPEAGTRFFADDLYFYLEEDDGALYLVSEVGGEGANNIIEGSRATPVNTVDGLTRAEFGSLVEPGQDTESDEDYRSRIQDKIGGPAQNGNKHHYKSWCEEIAGVGRARIIPLWNGENTVKGVLLDPDGAPVSETVVERVQEYIDPGSTGLGEGVANIGAHFTAAAAVPIAITISCSITLVDGHTLESVQESATSAIQAYLRRLALNTADDEEMVVRISSIGAMIHALPGVVDYADLTVNDGTGNISVAGDHAAVLEEVVVIESV
;
A
#
# COMPACT_ATOMS: atom_id res chain seq x y z
N MET A 1 -3.79 9.62 -26.54
CA MET A 1 -4.47 9.32 -27.82
C MET A 1 -4.15 7.86 -28.11
N ALA A 2 -5.13 6.98 -28.03
CA ALA A 2 -4.88 5.56 -28.27
C ALA A 2 -4.49 5.38 -29.75
N MET A 3 -3.46 4.57 -30.00
CA MET A 3 -2.79 4.45 -31.28
C MET A 3 -3.72 3.96 -32.43
N PHE A 4 -4.86 3.36 -32.09
CA PHE A 4 -5.78 2.74 -33.04
C PHE A 4 -7.25 3.19 -32.87
N GLU A 5 -7.50 4.38 -32.27
CA GLU A 5 -8.87 4.91 -32.07
C GLU A 5 -9.69 5.01 -33.36
N ASP A 6 -9.02 5.31 -34.48
CA ASP A 6 -9.65 5.46 -35.78
C ASP A 6 -9.86 4.13 -36.52
N ARG A 7 -9.40 3.00 -35.97
CA ARG A 7 -9.52 1.66 -36.58
C ARG A 7 -10.79 0.94 -36.13
N THR A 8 -11.93 1.61 -36.35
CA THR A 8 -13.25 1.03 -36.07
C THR A 8 -13.69 0.09 -37.18
N TYR A 9 -14.71 -0.75 -36.89
CA TYR A 9 -15.31 -1.62 -37.90
C TYR A 9 -15.77 -0.82 -39.12
N GLU A 10 -16.44 0.32 -38.90
CA GLU A 10 -16.96 1.16 -39.99
C GLU A 10 -15.81 1.74 -40.82
N SER A 11 -14.78 2.29 -40.20
CA SER A 11 -13.66 2.89 -40.95
C SER A 11 -12.90 1.85 -41.78
N ILE A 12 -12.68 0.65 -41.22
CA ILE A 12 -12.01 -0.44 -41.94
C ILE A 12 -12.88 -0.96 -43.08
N LEU A 13 -14.18 -1.13 -42.86
CA LEU A 13 -15.11 -1.56 -43.87
C LEU A 13 -15.17 -0.58 -45.05
N ASP A 14 -15.29 0.71 -44.78
CA ASP A 14 -15.32 1.76 -45.78
C ASP A 14 -14.04 1.80 -46.59
N GLU A 15 -12.87 1.70 -45.96
CA GLU A 15 -11.56 1.62 -46.61
C GLU A 15 -11.49 0.41 -47.55
N MET A 16 -11.89 -0.80 -47.07
CA MET A 16 -11.88 -2.03 -47.86
C MET A 16 -12.86 -1.99 -49.03
N LEU A 17 -14.04 -1.35 -48.87
CA LEU A 17 -15.03 -1.18 -49.94
C LEU A 17 -14.54 -0.17 -51.01
N ALA A 18 -13.82 0.85 -50.59
CA ALA A 18 -13.23 1.85 -51.53
C ALA A 18 -12.13 1.25 -52.42
N GLU A 19 -11.45 0.22 -51.95
CA GLU A 19 -10.43 -0.52 -52.70
C GLU A 19 -11.00 -1.63 -53.60
N ALA A 20 -12.33 -1.79 -53.67
CA ALA A 20 -12.96 -2.81 -54.46
C ALA A 20 -12.59 -2.70 -55.93
N PRO A 21 -12.35 -3.83 -56.65
CA PRO A 21 -12.08 -3.81 -58.09
C PRO A 21 -13.24 -3.21 -58.91
N ALA A 22 -12.91 -2.47 -59.98
CA ALA A 22 -13.92 -1.86 -60.83
C ALA A 22 -14.96 -2.86 -61.32
N GLY A 23 -16.24 -2.54 -61.16
CA GLY A 23 -17.36 -3.36 -61.63
C GLY A 23 -17.88 -4.37 -60.58
N ILE A 24 -17.29 -4.43 -59.41
CA ILE A 24 -17.82 -5.24 -58.28
C ILE A 24 -18.93 -4.46 -57.60
N ASP A 25 -20.03 -5.17 -57.24
CA ASP A 25 -21.11 -4.61 -56.44
C ASP A 25 -20.66 -4.54 -54.96
N THR A 26 -20.56 -3.30 -54.44
CA THR A 26 -20.14 -3.01 -53.03
C THR A 26 -21.29 -2.64 -52.10
N ARG A 27 -22.55 -2.74 -52.58
CA ARG A 27 -23.73 -2.41 -51.75
C ARG A 27 -23.93 -3.45 -50.68
N GLN A 28 -24.50 -3.05 -49.58
CA GLN A 28 -24.88 -3.93 -48.47
C GLN A 28 -25.78 -5.08 -48.99
N GLY A 29 -25.43 -6.31 -48.62
CA GLY A 29 -26.07 -7.54 -49.09
C GLY A 29 -25.50 -8.11 -50.37
N SER A 30 -24.47 -7.52 -50.97
CA SER A 30 -23.70 -8.16 -52.05
C SER A 30 -22.70 -9.19 -51.47
N ILE A 31 -22.32 -10.17 -52.25
CA ILE A 31 -21.37 -11.21 -51.83
C ILE A 31 -20.03 -10.56 -51.42
N TYR A 32 -19.58 -9.55 -52.15
CA TYR A 32 -18.33 -8.83 -51.82
C TYR A 32 -18.45 -8.09 -50.49
N TYR A 33 -19.55 -7.32 -50.28
CA TYR A 33 -19.80 -6.61 -49.04
C TYR A 33 -19.81 -7.58 -47.85
N ASP A 34 -20.55 -8.69 -47.92
CA ASP A 34 -20.68 -9.62 -46.81
C ASP A 34 -19.37 -10.31 -46.49
N ALA A 35 -18.54 -10.64 -47.48
CA ALA A 35 -17.21 -11.18 -47.27
C ALA A 35 -16.25 -10.19 -46.62
N VAL A 36 -16.26 -8.94 -47.09
CA VAL A 36 -15.38 -7.87 -46.57
C VAL A 36 -15.80 -7.42 -45.17
N ALA A 37 -17.12 -7.35 -44.91
CA ALA A 37 -17.65 -7.02 -43.59
C ALA A 37 -17.19 -8.00 -42.51
N ALA A 38 -17.17 -9.31 -42.83
CA ALA A 38 -16.66 -10.32 -41.92
C ALA A 38 -15.16 -10.16 -41.62
N CYS A 39 -14.37 -9.75 -42.63
CA CYS A 39 -12.94 -9.47 -42.48
C CYS A 39 -12.73 -8.19 -41.66
N ALA A 40 -13.47 -7.11 -41.96
CA ALA A 40 -13.39 -5.84 -41.26
C ALA A 40 -13.70 -6.00 -39.75
N LEU A 41 -14.70 -6.85 -39.40
CA LEU A 41 -15.03 -7.14 -38.02
C LEU A 41 -13.86 -7.82 -37.29
N LYS A 42 -13.17 -8.77 -37.93
CA LYS A 42 -12.00 -9.44 -37.34
C LYS A 42 -10.79 -8.53 -37.21
N LEU A 43 -10.59 -7.64 -38.18
CA LEU A 43 -9.51 -6.65 -38.13
C LEU A 43 -9.78 -5.61 -37.03
N ALA A 44 -11.00 -5.14 -36.88
CA ALA A 44 -11.36 -4.25 -35.78
C ALA A 44 -11.11 -4.89 -34.41
N ALA A 45 -11.52 -6.15 -34.23
CA ALA A 45 -11.21 -6.91 -33.01
C ALA A 45 -9.70 -7.03 -32.77
N PHE A 46 -8.91 -7.30 -33.83
CA PHE A 46 -7.46 -7.37 -33.73
C PHE A 46 -6.84 -6.02 -33.29
N TYR A 47 -7.34 -4.88 -33.81
CA TYR A 47 -6.84 -3.58 -33.37
C TYR A 47 -7.18 -3.27 -31.91
N VAL A 48 -8.33 -3.73 -31.39
CA VAL A 48 -8.66 -3.66 -29.95
C VAL A 48 -7.65 -4.47 -29.14
N ASP A 49 -7.39 -5.73 -29.53
CA ASP A 49 -6.40 -6.57 -28.83
C ASP A 49 -4.99 -5.95 -28.89
N ALA A 50 -4.61 -5.38 -30.04
CA ALA A 50 -3.33 -4.71 -30.21
C ALA A 50 -3.21 -3.46 -29.31
N SER A 51 -4.30 -2.71 -29.10
CA SER A 51 -4.32 -1.57 -28.18
C SER A 51 -4.07 -2.01 -26.74
N VAL A 52 -4.70 -3.11 -26.31
CA VAL A 52 -4.48 -3.69 -24.98
C VAL A 52 -3.03 -4.12 -24.80
N ILE A 53 -2.44 -4.77 -25.80
CA ILE A 53 -1.01 -5.16 -25.73
C ILE A 53 -0.11 -3.95 -25.55
N LEU A 54 -0.39 -2.84 -26.22
CA LEU A 54 0.42 -1.60 -26.08
C LEU A 54 0.30 -1.00 -24.67
N GLU A 55 -0.87 -1.08 -24.04
CA GLU A 55 -1.06 -0.65 -22.66
C GLU A 55 -0.26 -1.52 -21.69
N LEU A 56 -0.16 -2.83 -21.93
CA LEU A 56 0.57 -3.76 -21.07
C LEU A 56 2.09 -3.66 -21.20
N VAL A 57 2.62 -3.07 -22.26
CA VAL A 57 4.07 -2.92 -22.48
C VAL A 57 4.68 -1.79 -21.66
N SER A 58 3.90 -0.77 -21.28
CA SER A 58 4.41 0.41 -20.57
C SER A 58 4.28 0.26 -19.05
N VAL A 59 5.32 0.61 -18.31
CA VAL A 59 5.26 0.70 -16.83
C VAL A 59 4.09 1.58 -16.35
N THR A 60 3.75 2.64 -17.11
CA THR A 60 2.70 3.59 -16.71
C THR A 60 1.30 3.01 -16.79
N THR A 61 1.08 2.01 -17.64
CA THR A 61 -0.26 1.46 -17.95
C THR A 61 -0.39 -0.03 -17.65
N ALA A 62 0.72 -0.77 -17.56
CA ALA A 62 0.72 -2.19 -17.24
C ALA A 62 0.08 -2.47 -15.87
N THR A 63 -0.58 -3.62 -15.74
CA THR A 63 -1.23 -4.07 -14.50
C THR A 63 -0.91 -5.53 -14.21
N GLY A 64 -1.04 -5.93 -12.92
CA GLY A 64 -0.89 -7.30 -12.47
C GLY A 64 0.46 -7.91 -12.89
N THR A 65 0.42 -9.13 -13.43
CA THR A 65 1.63 -9.88 -13.82
C THR A 65 2.48 -9.19 -14.88
N TYR A 66 1.87 -8.41 -15.78
CA TYR A 66 2.63 -7.65 -16.77
C TYR A 66 3.43 -6.51 -16.15
N LEU A 67 2.87 -5.87 -15.10
CA LEU A 67 3.61 -4.87 -14.33
C LEU A 67 4.74 -5.54 -13.53
N ASP A 68 4.52 -6.78 -13.03
CA ASP A 68 5.55 -7.55 -12.33
C ASP A 68 6.73 -7.88 -13.25
N GLU A 69 6.43 -8.29 -14.51
CA GLU A 69 7.47 -8.52 -15.52
C GLU A 69 8.27 -7.23 -15.82
N LYS A 70 7.55 -6.08 -15.94
CA LYS A 70 8.22 -4.79 -16.13
C LYS A 70 9.10 -4.41 -14.94
N GLY A 71 8.64 -4.60 -13.72
CA GLY A 71 9.44 -4.34 -12.53
C GLY A 71 10.72 -5.17 -12.49
N GLN A 72 10.64 -6.45 -12.86
CA GLN A 72 11.81 -7.33 -12.95
C GLN A 72 12.85 -6.84 -13.96
N GLU A 73 12.45 -6.25 -15.10
CA GLU A 73 13.38 -5.65 -16.06
C GLU A 73 14.26 -4.56 -15.43
N TYR A 74 13.73 -3.87 -14.39
CA TYR A 74 14.45 -2.82 -13.65
C TYR A 74 15.03 -3.29 -12.31
N GLY A 75 14.92 -4.60 -12.01
CA GLY A 75 15.40 -5.17 -10.75
C GLY A 75 14.56 -4.76 -9.53
N VAL A 76 13.28 -4.44 -9.74
CA VAL A 76 12.31 -4.17 -8.69
C VAL A 76 11.31 -5.31 -8.66
N THR A 77 11.11 -5.92 -7.48
CA THR A 77 10.10 -6.97 -7.27
C THR A 77 8.98 -6.41 -6.42
N ARG A 78 7.74 -6.87 -6.69
CA ARG A 78 6.57 -6.52 -5.86
C ARG A 78 6.74 -7.10 -4.47
N ASN A 79 6.42 -6.30 -3.45
CA ASN A 79 6.42 -6.77 -2.08
C ASN A 79 5.26 -7.75 -1.88
N PRO A 80 5.52 -8.99 -1.43
CA PRO A 80 4.47 -9.95 -1.17
C PRO A 80 3.69 -9.59 0.10
N ALA A 81 2.50 -10.15 0.24
CA ALA A 81 1.77 -10.09 1.49
C ALA A 81 2.60 -10.65 2.65
N THR A 82 2.54 -10.00 3.80
CA THR A 82 3.19 -10.45 5.04
C THR A 82 2.17 -11.00 6.04
N PRO A 83 2.52 -12.01 6.84
CA PRO A 83 1.62 -12.55 7.85
C PRO A 83 1.50 -11.62 9.07
N ALA A 84 0.35 -11.69 9.76
CA ALA A 84 0.18 -11.09 11.08
C ALA A 84 0.83 -11.95 12.15
N LYS A 85 1.48 -11.33 13.15
CA LYS A 85 2.14 -11.99 14.27
C LYS A 85 1.59 -11.48 15.60
N TYR A 86 1.02 -12.38 16.39
CA TYR A 86 0.45 -12.09 17.69
C TYR A 86 1.26 -12.75 18.80
N LEU A 87 1.34 -12.10 19.94
CA LEU A 87 1.86 -12.76 21.14
C LEU A 87 0.95 -13.95 21.51
N PHE A 88 1.53 -15.10 21.83
CA PHE A 88 0.78 -16.26 22.27
C PHE A 88 0.72 -16.36 23.80
N ILE A 89 -0.49 -16.43 24.34
CA ILE A 89 -0.74 -16.58 25.78
C ILE A 89 -1.31 -17.97 26.01
N TYR A 90 -0.71 -18.73 26.92
CA TYR A 90 -1.16 -20.09 27.22
C TYR A 90 -1.03 -20.45 28.70
N GLU A 91 -1.80 -21.47 29.11
CA GLU A 91 -1.71 -22.12 30.41
C GLU A 91 -1.64 -23.64 30.24
N GLY A 92 -0.85 -24.30 31.06
CA GLY A 92 -0.63 -25.75 31.01
C GLY A 92 0.62 -26.13 30.23
N THR A 93 0.55 -27.19 29.43
CA THR A 93 1.68 -27.67 28.64
C THR A 93 2.00 -26.73 27.48
N LYS A 94 3.27 -26.33 27.33
CA LYS A 94 3.76 -25.54 26.20
C LYS A 94 3.59 -26.35 24.89
N PRO A 95 2.86 -25.81 23.88
CA PRO A 95 2.80 -26.45 22.56
C PRO A 95 4.15 -26.40 21.85
N GLU A 96 4.38 -27.34 20.94
CA GLU A 96 5.58 -27.35 20.11
C GLU A 96 5.47 -26.28 18.99
N ALA A 97 6.61 -25.72 18.59
CA ALA A 97 6.67 -24.82 17.43
C ALA A 97 6.10 -25.53 16.19
N GLY A 98 5.34 -24.78 15.38
CA GLY A 98 4.61 -25.33 14.23
C GLY A 98 3.21 -25.88 14.57
N THR A 99 2.81 -25.93 15.87
CA THR A 99 1.43 -26.28 16.22
C THR A 99 0.47 -25.30 15.59
N ARG A 100 -0.58 -25.83 14.93
CA ARG A 100 -1.59 -25.01 14.23
C ARG A 100 -2.76 -24.67 15.15
N PHE A 101 -3.18 -23.42 15.08
CA PHE A 101 -4.33 -22.87 15.77
C PHE A 101 -5.32 -22.27 14.78
N PHE A 102 -6.57 -22.16 15.19
CA PHE A 102 -7.67 -21.62 14.40
C PHE A 102 -8.40 -20.53 15.19
N ALA A 103 -8.68 -19.41 14.57
CA ALA A 103 -9.54 -18.34 15.07
C ALA A 103 -10.09 -17.53 13.88
N ASP A 104 -11.36 -17.10 13.96
CA ASP A 104 -12.04 -16.22 12.99
C ASP A 104 -11.84 -16.64 11.51
N ASP A 105 -12.05 -17.94 11.24
CA ASP A 105 -11.87 -18.57 9.91
C ASP A 105 -10.43 -18.54 9.35
N LEU A 106 -9.44 -18.18 10.18
CA LEU A 106 -8.03 -18.13 9.83
C LEU A 106 -7.23 -19.17 10.59
N TYR A 107 -6.15 -19.64 9.96
CA TYR A 107 -5.18 -20.53 10.56
C TYR A 107 -3.89 -19.79 10.91
N PHE A 108 -3.34 -20.17 12.08
CA PHE A 108 -2.08 -19.64 12.61
C PHE A 108 -1.18 -20.80 12.98
N TYR A 109 0.11 -20.63 12.87
CA TYR A 109 1.10 -21.57 13.42
C TYR A 109 1.87 -20.93 14.54
N LEU A 110 2.29 -21.76 15.51
CA LEU A 110 3.09 -21.30 16.63
C LEU A 110 4.55 -21.18 16.20
N GLU A 111 5.13 -20.01 16.41
CA GLU A 111 6.54 -19.72 16.22
C GLU A 111 7.17 -19.40 17.58
N GLU A 112 8.39 -19.85 17.79
CA GLU A 112 9.20 -19.49 18.96
C GLU A 112 10.38 -18.64 18.47
N ASP A 113 10.47 -17.42 18.98
CA ASP A 113 11.54 -16.48 18.66
C ASP A 113 12.03 -15.84 19.96
N ASP A 114 13.33 -15.94 20.22
CA ASP A 114 14.04 -15.41 21.39
C ASP A 114 13.39 -15.77 22.76
N GLY A 115 12.77 -16.98 22.82
CA GLY A 115 12.09 -17.49 24.00
C GLY A 115 10.65 -16.99 24.21
N ALA A 116 10.15 -16.12 23.36
CA ALA A 116 8.75 -15.73 23.26
C ALA A 116 8.00 -16.61 22.24
N LEU A 117 6.72 -16.78 22.44
CA LEU A 117 5.86 -17.57 21.54
C LEU A 117 4.89 -16.65 20.82
N TYR A 118 4.75 -16.88 19.53
CA TYR A 118 3.92 -16.09 18.66
C TYR A 118 2.97 -16.97 17.83
N LEU A 119 1.78 -16.46 17.56
CA LEU A 119 0.87 -17.00 16.57
C LEU A 119 1.02 -16.19 15.28
N VAL A 120 1.50 -16.85 14.24
CA VAL A 120 1.73 -16.24 12.93
C VAL A 120 0.67 -16.74 11.96
N SER A 121 -0.01 -15.84 11.26
CA SER A 121 -1.03 -16.23 10.29
C SER A 121 -0.43 -17.02 9.12
N GLU A 122 -1.12 -18.10 8.67
CA GLU A 122 -0.65 -18.90 7.53
C GLU A 122 -0.81 -18.14 6.20
N VAL A 123 -1.73 -17.18 6.15
CA VAL A 123 -1.98 -16.35 4.98
C VAL A 123 -1.57 -14.93 5.31
N GLY A 124 -0.77 -14.33 4.43
CA GLY A 124 -0.44 -12.92 4.52
C GLY A 124 -1.66 -12.05 4.19
N GLY A 125 -1.64 -10.81 4.67
CA GLY A 125 -2.66 -9.81 4.40
C GLY A 125 -3.22 -9.17 5.67
N GLU A 126 -3.88 -8.04 5.49
CA GLU A 126 -4.50 -7.27 6.56
C GLU A 126 -5.68 -8.00 7.24
N GLY A 127 -6.28 -9.00 6.56
CA GLY A 127 -7.42 -9.75 7.08
C GLY A 127 -7.16 -10.43 8.43
N ALA A 128 -5.91 -10.76 8.72
CA ALA A 128 -5.51 -11.39 9.98
C ALA A 128 -5.25 -10.38 11.12
N ASN A 129 -5.32 -9.07 10.89
CA ASN A 129 -5.02 -8.04 11.90
C ASN A 129 -6.18 -7.78 12.89
N ASN A 130 -7.36 -8.30 12.59
CA ASN A 130 -8.58 -8.00 13.35
C ASN A 130 -8.86 -8.95 14.51
N ILE A 131 -7.94 -9.86 14.84
CA ILE A 131 -8.11 -10.76 15.99
C ILE A 131 -8.03 -9.92 17.27
N ILE A 132 -9.08 -9.99 18.06
CA ILE A 132 -9.17 -9.23 19.32
C ILE A 132 -8.25 -9.89 20.36
N GLU A 133 -7.48 -9.09 21.08
CA GLU A 133 -6.67 -9.55 22.22
C GLU A 133 -7.53 -10.27 23.26
N GLY A 134 -7.07 -11.43 23.71
CA GLY A 134 -7.83 -12.33 24.59
C GLY A 134 -8.76 -13.30 23.85
N SER A 135 -8.86 -13.21 22.51
CA SER A 135 -9.60 -14.20 21.72
C SER A 135 -8.98 -15.60 21.87
N ARG A 136 -9.84 -16.60 21.91
CA ARG A 136 -9.38 -17.98 22.05
C ARG A 136 -8.69 -18.48 20.80
N ALA A 137 -7.47 -18.99 20.94
CA ALA A 137 -6.77 -19.75 19.93
C ALA A 137 -7.14 -21.25 20.08
N THR A 138 -7.87 -21.79 19.11
CA THR A 138 -8.28 -23.19 19.16
C THR A 138 -7.25 -24.06 18.45
N PRO A 139 -6.58 -25.00 19.12
CA PRO A 139 -5.62 -25.89 18.47
C PRO A 139 -6.34 -26.80 17.46
N VAL A 140 -5.80 -26.92 16.25
CA VAL A 140 -6.34 -27.80 15.19
C VAL A 140 -6.22 -29.27 15.58
N ASN A 141 -5.12 -29.63 16.23
CA ASN A 141 -4.90 -30.95 16.83
C ASN A 141 -4.83 -30.81 18.34
N THR A 142 -5.39 -31.78 19.06
CA THR A 142 -5.35 -31.77 20.53
C THR A 142 -3.92 -31.72 21.04
N VAL A 143 -3.65 -30.78 21.95
CA VAL A 143 -2.38 -30.67 22.68
C VAL A 143 -2.64 -31.10 24.13
N ASP A 144 -2.07 -32.24 24.52
CA ASP A 144 -2.31 -32.81 25.83
C ASP A 144 -1.78 -31.87 26.94
N GLY A 145 -2.65 -31.53 27.88
CA GLY A 145 -2.31 -30.67 29.01
C GLY A 145 -2.32 -29.17 28.72
N LEU A 146 -2.64 -28.72 27.51
CA LEU A 146 -2.93 -27.32 27.23
C LEU A 146 -4.33 -26.98 27.70
N THR A 147 -4.45 -26.07 28.70
CA THR A 147 -5.74 -25.72 29.32
C THR A 147 -6.30 -24.42 28.81
N ARG A 148 -5.43 -23.48 28.39
CA ARG A 148 -5.80 -22.17 27.81
C ARG A 148 -4.86 -21.83 26.68
N ALA A 149 -5.40 -21.25 25.62
CA ALA A 149 -4.62 -20.70 24.51
C ALA A 149 -5.36 -19.48 23.95
N GLU A 150 -4.71 -18.34 23.91
CA GLU A 150 -5.30 -17.04 23.52
C GLU A 150 -4.31 -16.21 22.71
N PHE A 151 -4.87 -15.32 21.91
CA PHE A 151 -4.12 -14.27 21.23
C PHE A 151 -3.84 -13.13 22.22
N GLY A 152 -2.58 -12.75 22.35
CA GLY A 152 -2.18 -11.52 23.02
C GLY A 152 -2.20 -10.33 22.05
N SER A 153 -1.40 -9.32 22.34
CA SER A 153 -1.27 -8.15 21.50
C SER A 153 -0.74 -8.49 20.09
N LEU A 154 -1.21 -7.75 19.09
CA LEU A 154 -0.64 -7.77 17.73
C LEU A 154 0.78 -7.18 17.79
N VAL A 155 1.77 -7.96 17.43
CA VAL A 155 3.20 -7.57 17.45
C VAL A 155 3.63 -7.07 16.07
N GLU A 156 3.28 -7.80 15.02
CA GLU A 156 3.52 -7.40 13.65
C GLU A 156 2.21 -7.50 12.85
N PRO A 157 1.71 -6.40 12.30
CA PRO A 157 0.53 -6.44 11.45
C PRO A 157 0.84 -7.14 10.13
N GLY A 158 -0.07 -7.98 9.67
CA GLY A 158 -0.05 -8.52 8.33
C GLY A 158 -0.34 -7.42 7.31
N GLN A 159 0.29 -7.52 6.15
CA GLN A 159 0.12 -6.56 5.06
C GLN A 159 -0.29 -7.28 3.80
N ASP A 160 -1.15 -6.66 3.01
CA ASP A 160 -1.53 -7.19 1.71
C ASP A 160 -0.36 -7.09 0.72
N THR A 161 -0.45 -7.83 -0.37
CA THR A 161 0.47 -7.66 -1.49
C THR A 161 0.42 -6.22 -1.98
N GLU A 162 1.58 -5.65 -2.25
CA GLU A 162 1.74 -4.28 -2.74
C GLU A 162 0.81 -4.01 -3.95
N SER A 163 0.10 -2.88 -3.90
CA SER A 163 -0.81 -2.47 -4.97
C SER A 163 -0.06 -2.18 -6.27
N ASP A 164 -0.74 -2.26 -7.41
CA ASP A 164 -0.15 -1.88 -8.71
C ASP A 164 0.31 -0.42 -8.72
N GLU A 165 -0.39 0.46 -8.00
CA GLU A 165 -0.06 1.90 -7.94
C GLU A 165 1.23 2.15 -7.16
N ASP A 166 1.36 1.56 -5.98
CA ASP A 166 2.54 1.70 -5.12
C ASP A 166 3.77 1.04 -5.78
N TYR A 167 3.59 -0.15 -6.35
CA TYR A 167 4.64 -0.86 -7.06
C TYR A 167 5.11 -0.09 -8.31
N ARG A 168 4.19 0.49 -9.08
CA ARG A 168 4.51 1.35 -10.23
C ARG A 168 5.30 2.57 -9.80
N SER A 169 4.92 3.21 -8.70
CA SER A 169 5.66 4.33 -8.14
C SER A 169 7.11 3.96 -7.83
N ARG A 170 7.36 2.82 -7.19
CA ARG A 170 8.72 2.32 -6.90
C ARG A 170 9.52 2.02 -8.17
N ILE A 171 8.88 1.43 -9.19
CA ILE A 171 9.54 1.21 -10.49
C ILE A 171 9.92 2.54 -11.11
N GLN A 172 9.02 3.53 -11.11
CA GLN A 172 9.27 4.86 -11.66
C GLN A 172 10.36 5.60 -10.89
N ASP A 173 10.38 5.52 -9.57
CA ASP A 173 11.44 6.07 -8.72
C ASP A 173 12.81 5.44 -9.07
N LYS A 174 12.84 4.13 -9.31
CA LYS A 174 14.06 3.42 -9.74
C LYS A 174 14.54 3.87 -11.13
N ILE A 175 13.62 4.10 -12.05
CA ILE A 175 13.93 4.57 -13.43
C ILE A 175 14.33 6.05 -13.42
N GLY A 176 13.61 6.88 -12.68
CA GLY A 176 13.77 8.34 -12.66
C GLY A 176 14.85 8.84 -11.71
N GLY A 177 15.15 8.09 -10.67
CA GLY A 177 16.16 8.46 -9.69
C GLY A 177 17.57 8.12 -10.20
N PRO A 178 18.51 9.07 -10.22
CA PRO A 178 19.90 8.74 -10.42
C PRO A 178 20.42 8.05 -9.13
N ALA A 179 20.07 6.78 -8.94
CA ALA A 179 20.65 5.96 -7.87
C ALA A 179 22.13 5.77 -8.22
N GLN A 180 22.97 6.70 -7.77
CA GLN A 180 24.43 6.62 -7.88
C GLN A 180 24.99 6.45 -6.48
N ASN A 181 25.87 5.47 -6.35
CA ASN A 181 26.60 5.04 -5.15
C ASN A 181 26.51 6.01 -3.96
N GLY A 182 25.58 5.71 -3.02
CA GLY A 182 25.50 6.41 -1.74
C GLY A 182 24.88 7.81 -1.78
N ASN A 183 24.14 8.18 -2.83
CA ASN A 183 23.34 9.40 -2.80
C ASN A 183 22.02 9.16 -2.01
N LYS A 184 21.28 10.23 -1.75
CA LYS A 184 20.01 10.21 -1.00
C LYS A 184 18.99 9.21 -1.58
N HIS A 185 18.87 9.17 -2.91
CA HIS A 185 17.98 8.25 -3.63
C HIS A 185 18.39 6.79 -3.46
N HIS A 186 19.69 6.51 -3.42
CA HIS A 186 20.19 5.15 -3.24
C HIS A 186 19.89 4.62 -1.82
N TYR A 187 20.12 5.45 -0.77
CA TYR A 187 19.73 5.07 0.60
C TYR A 187 18.23 4.87 0.72
N LYS A 188 17.42 5.72 0.08
CA LYS A 188 15.96 5.56 0.03
C LYS A 188 15.57 4.22 -0.59
N SER A 189 16.12 3.91 -1.78
CA SER A 189 15.87 2.64 -2.47
C SER A 189 16.22 1.43 -1.62
N TRP A 190 17.39 1.43 -0.96
CA TRP A 190 17.79 0.34 -0.07
C TRP A 190 16.85 0.16 1.11
N CYS A 191 16.36 1.24 1.71
CA CYS A 191 15.36 1.14 2.77
C CYS A 191 14.06 0.53 2.26
N GLU A 192 13.58 0.98 1.10
CA GLU A 192 12.30 0.59 0.50
C GLU A 192 12.32 -0.81 -0.15
N GLU A 193 13.51 -1.40 -0.35
CA GLU A 193 13.68 -2.81 -0.75
C GLU A 193 13.30 -3.80 0.38
N ILE A 194 13.26 -3.34 1.63
CA ILE A 194 12.96 -4.21 2.77
C ILE A 194 11.43 -4.30 2.97
N ALA A 195 10.92 -5.53 2.96
CA ALA A 195 9.50 -5.79 3.20
C ALA A 195 9.03 -5.19 4.54
N GLY A 196 7.91 -4.46 4.50
CA GLY A 196 7.38 -3.72 5.65
C GLY A 196 7.74 -2.23 5.66
N VAL A 197 8.61 -1.78 4.75
CA VAL A 197 8.86 -0.35 4.53
C VAL A 197 8.04 0.10 3.33
N GLY A 198 7.10 0.99 3.54
CA GLY A 198 6.32 1.64 2.48
C GLY A 198 6.99 2.89 1.95
N ARG A 199 7.70 3.63 2.82
CA ARG A 199 8.47 4.81 2.44
C ARG A 199 9.63 5.05 3.41
N ALA A 200 10.75 5.56 2.87
CA ALA A 200 11.88 6.03 3.64
C ALA A 200 12.17 7.50 3.33
N ARG A 201 12.45 8.29 4.37
CA ARG A 201 12.95 9.66 4.26
C ARG A 201 14.39 9.70 4.72
N ILE A 202 15.27 10.18 3.85
CA ILE A 202 16.72 10.17 4.13
C ILE A 202 17.17 11.55 4.59
N ILE A 203 17.72 11.61 5.81
CA ILE A 203 18.23 12.82 6.44
C ILE A 203 19.76 12.71 6.48
N PRO A 204 20.47 13.40 5.57
CA PRO A 204 21.93 13.40 5.61
C PRO A 204 22.44 14.29 6.74
N LEU A 205 23.62 13.95 7.26
CA LEU A 205 24.36 14.72 8.28
C LEU A 205 23.58 15.00 9.57
N TRP A 206 22.61 14.13 9.90
CA TRP A 206 21.68 14.32 11.03
C TRP A 206 22.39 14.37 12.40
N ASN A 207 23.55 13.74 12.51
CA ASN A 207 24.37 13.71 13.73
C ASN A 207 25.85 14.01 13.43
N GLY A 208 26.10 14.94 12.51
CA GLY A 208 27.45 15.35 12.12
C GLY A 208 27.95 14.70 10.84
N GLU A 209 29.24 14.82 10.57
CA GLU A 209 29.88 14.35 9.33
C GLU A 209 29.72 12.85 9.15
N ASN A 210 29.57 12.41 7.92
CA ASN A 210 29.43 11.01 7.48
C ASN A 210 28.22 10.25 8.07
N THR A 211 27.23 10.93 8.65
CA THR A 211 26.02 10.31 9.18
C THR A 211 24.85 10.44 8.24
N VAL A 212 24.08 9.35 8.10
CA VAL A 212 22.85 9.30 7.31
C VAL A 212 21.77 8.63 8.16
N LYS A 213 20.58 9.27 8.29
CA LYS A 213 19.44 8.66 8.98
C LYS A 213 18.36 8.32 7.97
N GLY A 214 17.87 7.08 8.01
CA GLY A 214 16.66 6.65 7.32
C GLY A 214 15.49 6.64 8.28
N VAL A 215 14.49 7.50 8.05
CA VAL A 215 13.23 7.53 8.80
C VAL A 215 12.22 6.71 8.03
N LEU A 216 11.71 5.64 8.65
CA LEU A 216 10.95 4.59 8.01
C LEU A 216 9.46 4.68 8.34
N LEU A 217 8.64 4.56 7.31
CA LEU A 217 7.19 4.45 7.36
C LEU A 217 6.78 3.12 6.74
N ASP A 218 5.72 2.53 7.26
CA ASP A 218 5.10 1.34 6.69
C ASP A 218 4.23 1.69 5.45
N PRO A 219 3.64 0.71 4.74
CA PRO A 219 2.76 0.96 3.61
C PRO A 219 1.48 1.75 3.94
N ASP A 220 1.10 1.85 5.21
CA ASP A 220 -0.03 2.65 5.67
C ASP A 220 0.36 4.07 6.07
N GLY A 221 1.65 4.40 5.98
CA GLY A 221 2.19 5.71 6.35
C GLY A 221 2.35 5.91 7.86
N ALA A 222 2.26 4.83 8.64
CA ALA A 222 2.54 4.79 10.06
C ALA A 222 4.01 4.44 10.33
N PRO A 223 4.52 4.61 11.57
CA PRO A 223 5.86 4.15 11.93
C PRO A 223 6.01 2.63 11.76
N VAL A 224 7.12 2.17 11.19
CA VAL A 224 7.42 0.73 11.10
C VAL A 224 7.67 0.11 12.48
N SER A 225 7.55 -1.20 12.59
CA SER A 225 7.92 -1.95 13.81
C SER A 225 9.44 -1.96 14.03
N GLU A 226 9.87 -2.21 15.27
CA GLU A 226 11.27 -2.30 15.63
C GLU A 226 12.02 -3.39 14.83
N THR A 227 11.37 -4.53 14.61
CA THR A 227 11.90 -5.63 13.79
C THR A 227 12.20 -5.19 12.35
N VAL A 228 11.38 -4.30 11.77
CA VAL A 228 11.63 -3.75 10.43
C VAL A 228 12.83 -2.81 10.48
N VAL A 229 12.93 -1.95 11.51
CA VAL A 229 14.09 -1.07 11.72
C VAL A 229 15.39 -1.88 11.80
N GLU A 230 15.40 -2.95 12.57
CA GLU A 230 16.56 -3.82 12.71
C GLU A 230 16.98 -4.49 11.37
N ARG A 231 15.99 -4.97 10.60
CA ARG A 231 16.26 -5.54 9.26
C ARG A 231 16.86 -4.52 8.30
N VAL A 232 16.34 -3.30 8.30
CA VAL A 232 16.89 -2.21 7.47
C VAL A 232 18.31 -1.84 7.93
N GLN A 233 18.53 -1.76 9.23
CA GLN A 233 19.86 -1.46 9.81
C GLN A 233 20.89 -2.51 9.43
N GLU A 234 20.53 -3.79 9.60
CA GLU A 234 21.41 -4.91 9.29
C GLU A 234 21.74 -5.01 7.79
N TYR A 235 20.78 -4.67 6.93
CA TYR A 235 20.99 -4.68 5.49
C TYR A 235 21.87 -3.54 5.00
N ILE A 236 21.67 -2.32 5.54
CA ILE A 236 22.35 -1.13 5.02
C ILE A 236 23.72 -0.93 5.66
N ASP A 237 23.80 -0.92 6.98
CA ASP A 237 25.06 -0.72 7.75
C ASP A 237 24.94 -1.43 9.10
N PRO A 238 25.31 -2.72 9.21
CA PRO A 238 25.23 -3.49 10.43
C PRO A 238 25.87 -2.76 11.61
N GLY A 239 25.09 -2.52 12.67
CA GLY A 239 25.55 -1.84 13.87
C GLY A 239 25.93 -0.37 13.68
N SER A 240 25.62 0.28 12.56
CA SER A 240 25.97 1.68 12.25
C SER A 240 27.49 1.93 12.32
N THR A 241 28.28 0.97 11.87
CA THR A 241 29.75 0.98 12.02
C THR A 241 30.48 1.77 10.94
N GLY A 242 29.85 1.97 9.78
CA GLY A 242 30.47 2.59 8.60
C GLY A 242 31.61 1.75 7.99
N LEU A 243 31.73 0.45 8.34
CA LEU A 243 32.78 -0.42 7.84
C LEU A 243 32.51 -0.96 6.44
N GLY A 244 31.31 -0.75 5.90
CA GLY A 244 30.91 -1.25 4.57
C GLY A 244 30.63 -2.75 4.57
N GLU A 245 30.14 -3.30 5.68
CA GLU A 245 29.73 -4.71 5.80
C GLU A 245 28.34 -4.95 5.20
N GLY A 246 27.50 -3.90 5.09
CA GLY A 246 26.25 -3.89 4.36
C GLY A 246 26.38 -3.24 2.98
N VAL A 247 25.28 -2.67 2.46
CA VAL A 247 25.26 -2.01 1.14
C VAL A 247 25.70 -0.55 1.19
N ALA A 248 25.82 0.06 2.37
CA ALA A 248 26.28 1.43 2.54
C ALA A 248 27.76 1.57 2.18
N ASN A 249 28.15 2.74 1.69
CA ASN A 249 29.53 3.04 1.37
C ASN A 249 30.41 3.05 2.63
N ILE A 250 31.65 2.59 2.52
CA ILE A 250 32.65 2.67 3.60
C ILE A 250 32.78 4.14 4.06
N GLY A 251 32.72 4.33 5.38
CA GLY A 251 32.79 5.65 6.02
C GLY A 251 31.45 6.34 6.21
N ALA A 252 30.35 5.80 5.68
CA ALA A 252 29.00 6.32 5.92
C ALA A 252 28.33 5.57 7.06
N HIS A 253 28.03 6.24 8.16
CA HIS A 253 27.31 5.70 9.31
C HIS A 253 25.81 5.86 9.08
N PHE A 254 25.13 4.76 8.71
CA PHE A 254 23.70 4.77 8.53
C PHE A 254 22.98 4.42 9.84
N THR A 255 21.88 5.11 10.10
CA THR A 255 20.99 4.82 11.23
C THR A 255 19.56 4.69 10.73
N ALA A 256 18.99 3.50 10.86
CA ALA A 256 17.57 3.27 10.65
C ALA A 256 16.77 3.72 11.88
N ALA A 257 15.65 4.36 11.68
CA ALA A 257 14.73 4.71 12.76
C ALA A 257 13.28 4.68 12.25
N ALA A 258 12.35 4.21 13.06
CA ALA A 258 10.94 4.41 12.81
C ALA A 258 10.60 5.90 12.88
N ALA A 259 9.62 6.37 12.11
CA ALA A 259 9.10 7.73 12.26
C ALA A 259 8.51 7.93 13.66
N VAL A 260 8.58 9.16 14.17
CA VAL A 260 7.97 9.49 15.46
C VAL A 260 6.46 9.75 15.24
N PRO A 261 5.55 9.04 15.89
CA PRO A 261 4.11 9.25 15.67
C PRO A 261 3.67 10.60 16.23
N ILE A 262 2.88 11.33 15.45
CA ILE A 262 2.07 12.47 15.90
C ILE A 262 0.62 12.01 15.87
N ALA A 263 0.01 11.89 17.02
CA ALA A 263 -1.40 11.56 17.15
C ALA A 263 -2.27 12.66 16.53
N ILE A 264 -3.19 12.25 15.67
CA ILE A 264 -4.19 13.13 15.04
C ILE A 264 -5.56 12.74 15.59
N THR A 265 -6.16 13.64 16.35
CA THR A 265 -7.54 13.54 16.84
C THR A 265 -8.42 14.52 16.07
N ILE A 266 -9.58 14.06 15.66
CA ILE A 266 -10.53 14.88 14.90
C ILE A 266 -11.87 14.87 15.62
N SER A 267 -12.44 16.07 15.80
CA SER A 267 -13.77 16.21 16.37
C SER A 267 -14.61 17.17 15.50
N CYS A 268 -15.85 16.81 15.25
CA CYS A 268 -16.80 17.66 14.52
C CYS A 268 -18.25 17.32 14.90
N SER A 269 -19.14 18.29 14.71
CA SER A 269 -20.59 18.11 14.74
C SER A 269 -21.11 17.91 13.32
N ILE A 270 -22.00 16.94 13.10
CA ILE A 270 -22.59 16.69 11.78
C ILE A 270 -24.11 16.74 11.80
N THR A 271 -24.70 17.17 10.69
CA THR A 271 -26.12 17.02 10.41
C THR A 271 -26.32 15.82 9.50
N LEU A 272 -27.08 14.82 9.96
CA LEU A 272 -27.31 13.57 9.24
C LEU A 272 -28.43 13.70 8.20
N VAL A 273 -28.31 12.93 7.13
CA VAL A 273 -29.40 12.64 6.20
C VAL A 273 -30.30 11.57 6.81
N ASP A 274 -31.63 11.68 6.64
CA ASP A 274 -32.60 10.68 7.12
C ASP A 274 -32.21 9.26 6.65
N GLY A 275 -32.19 8.33 7.60
CA GLY A 275 -31.86 6.92 7.35
C GLY A 275 -30.37 6.54 7.49
N HIS A 276 -29.50 7.47 7.82
CA HIS A 276 -28.11 7.20 8.19
C HIS A 276 -27.92 7.26 9.71
N THR A 277 -26.92 6.52 10.21
CA THR A 277 -26.57 6.49 11.62
C THR A 277 -25.25 7.19 11.87
N LEU A 278 -25.10 7.79 13.04
CA LEU A 278 -23.85 8.44 13.46
C LEU A 278 -22.65 7.47 13.38
N GLU A 279 -22.85 6.24 13.80
CA GLU A 279 -21.83 5.18 13.79
C GLU A 279 -21.32 4.88 12.37
N SER A 280 -22.23 4.71 11.40
CA SER A 280 -21.83 4.46 10.00
C SER A 280 -21.08 5.62 9.36
N VAL A 281 -21.41 6.86 9.74
CA VAL A 281 -20.68 8.04 9.25
C VAL A 281 -19.32 8.17 9.94
N GLN A 282 -19.22 7.84 11.22
CA GLN A 282 -17.96 7.85 11.95
C GLN A 282 -16.97 6.82 11.40
N GLU A 283 -17.42 5.60 11.07
CA GLU A 283 -16.59 4.59 10.41
C GLU A 283 -16.12 5.04 9.04
N SER A 284 -17.02 5.62 8.24
CA SER A 284 -16.68 6.16 6.92
C SER A 284 -15.70 7.33 7.01
N ALA A 285 -15.87 8.22 8.00
CA ALA A 285 -14.96 9.33 8.27
C ALA A 285 -13.58 8.82 8.67
N THR A 286 -13.52 7.84 9.57
CA THR A 286 -12.28 7.21 10.01
C THR A 286 -11.51 6.64 8.83
N SER A 287 -12.16 5.84 7.99
CA SER A 287 -11.54 5.25 6.81
C SER A 287 -11.04 6.30 5.78
N ALA A 288 -11.84 7.33 5.52
CA ALA A 288 -11.47 8.40 4.58
C ALA A 288 -10.26 9.21 5.09
N ILE A 289 -10.22 9.49 6.40
CA ILE A 289 -9.15 10.25 7.02
C ILE A 289 -7.86 9.41 7.10
N GLN A 290 -7.95 8.14 7.43
CA GLN A 290 -6.81 7.21 7.37
C GLN A 290 -6.20 7.18 5.96
N ALA A 291 -7.03 7.01 4.93
CA ALA A 291 -6.57 7.05 3.54
C ALA A 291 -5.92 8.39 3.16
N TYR A 292 -6.43 9.50 3.67
CA TYR A 292 -5.83 10.82 3.47
C TYR A 292 -4.45 10.93 4.13
N LEU A 293 -4.31 10.55 5.39
CA LEU A 293 -3.04 10.59 6.12
C LEU A 293 -2.01 9.67 5.48
N ARG A 294 -2.41 8.44 5.11
CA ARG A 294 -1.58 7.51 4.34
C ARG A 294 -1.05 8.15 3.06
N ARG A 295 -1.94 8.68 2.23
CA ARG A 295 -1.55 9.35 0.97
C ARG A 295 -0.61 10.53 1.22
N LEU A 296 -0.84 11.32 2.27
CA LEU A 296 0.01 12.43 2.66
C LEU A 296 1.40 11.95 3.07
N ALA A 297 1.48 10.90 3.87
CA ALA A 297 2.74 10.33 4.36
C ALA A 297 3.58 9.73 3.23
N LEU A 298 2.95 9.00 2.31
CA LEU A 298 3.65 8.27 1.24
C LEU A 298 3.99 9.16 0.02
N ASN A 299 3.20 10.21 -0.27
CA ASN A 299 3.35 10.98 -1.51
C ASN A 299 3.95 12.38 -1.34
N THR A 300 4.13 12.87 -0.09
CA THR A 300 4.82 14.17 0.12
C THR A 300 6.29 14.03 -0.27
N ALA A 301 6.79 14.92 -1.13
CA ALA A 301 8.19 14.91 -1.54
C ALA A 301 9.14 15.12 -0.32
N ASP A 302 10.36 14.58 -0.41
CA ASP A 302 11.31 14.58 0.72
C ASP A 302 11.80 15.98 1.10
N ASP A 303 11.66 16.96 0.20
CA ASP A 303 12.00 18.37 0.38
C ASP A 303 10.77 19.24 0.70
N GLU A 304 9.58 18.66 0.75
CA GLU A 304 8.34 19.35 1.09
C GLU A 304 7.93 19.10 2.55
N GLU A 305 7.32 20.10 3.16
CA GLU A 305 6.73 20.00 4.49
C GLU A 305 5.39 19.24 4.41
N MET A 306 5.27 18.15 5.15
CA MET A 306 4.00 17.45 5.29
C MET A 306 3.06 18.26 6.18
N VAL A 307 1.89 18.64 5.64
CA VAL A 307 0.91 19.45 6.36
C VAL A 307 -0.46 18.77 6.34
N VAL A 308 -0.98 18.41 7.50
CA VAL A 308 -2.36 17.96 7.67
C VAL A 308 -3.27 19.19 7.63
N ARG A 309 -4.07 19.31 6.57
CA ARG A 309 -4.92 20.48 6.33
C ARG A 309 -6.33 20.24 6.83
N ILE A 310 -6.78 21.10 7.76
CA ILE A 310 -8.14 21.04 8.28
C ILE A 310 -9.20 21.23 7.18
N SER A 311 -8.93 22.05 6.16
CA SER A 311 -9.82 22.24 5.02
C SER A 311 -10.00 20.99 4.17
N SER A 312 -8.95 20.16 4.04
CA SER A 312 -9.03 18.88 3.34
C SER A 312 -9.87 17.87 4.13
N ILE A 313 -9.71 17.84 5.45
CA ILE A 313 -10.51 16.99 6.34
C ILE A 313 -11.99 17.41 6.27
N GLY A 314 -12.28 18.72 6.36
CA GLY A 314 -13.64 19.22 6.24
C GLY A 314 -14.31 18.88 4.90
N ALA A 315 -13.58 19.01 3.79
CA ALA A 315 -14.08 18.63 2.48
C ALA A 315 -14.38 17.11 2.38
N MET A 316 -13.56 16.27 2.98
CA MET A 316 -13.80 14.82 3.03
C MET A 316 -15.03 14.48 3.87
N ILE A 317 -15.18 15.08 5.07
CA ILE A 317 -16.34 14.86 5.93
C ILE A 317 -17.63 15.28 5.21
N HIS A 318 -17.64 16.46 4.58
CA HIS A 318 -18.78 16.95 3.83
C HIS A 318 -19.17 16.06 2.63
N ALA A 319 -18.20 15.40 2.02
CA ALA A 319 -18.41 14.49 0.88
C ALA A 319 -18.87 13.08 1.28
N LEU A 320 -18.94 12.76 2.59
CA LEU A 320 -19.36 11.42 3.04
C LEU A 320 -20.85 11.20 2.78
N PRO A 321 -21.24 9.98 2.36
CA PRO A 321 -22.64 9.59 2.30
C PRO A 321 -23.30 9.71 3.69
N GLY A 322 -24.45 10.36 3.75
CA GLY A 322 -25.20 10.56 4.99
C GLY A 322 -24.88 11.85 5.75
N VAL A 323 -23.97 12.70 5.27
CA VAL A 323 -23.67 14.01 5.84
C VAL A 323 -24.33 15.11 4.99
N VAL A 324 -25.15 15.94 5.62
CA VAL A 324 -25.73 17.16 5.00
C VAL A 324 -24.78 18.33 5.18
N ASP A 325 -24.29 18.52 6.40
CA ASP A 325 -23.36 19.59 6.76
C ASP A 325 -22.55 19.21 8.01
N TYR A 326 -21.45 19.92 8.25
CA TYR A 326 -20.64 19.78 9.46
C TYR A 326 -20.34 21.14 10.08
N ALA A 327 -20.10 21.14 11.40
CA ALA A 327 -19.72 22.33 12.17
C ALA A 327 -18.63 21.95 13.20
N ASP A 328 -18.01 22.97 13.79
CA ASP A 328 -17.07 22.87 14.91
C ASP A 328 -15.92 21.87 14.66
N LEU A 329 -15.47 21.76 13.40
CA LEU A 329 -14.36 20.89 13.06
C LEU A 329 -13.06 21.35 13.75
N THR A 330 -12.46 20.44 14.51
CA THR A 330 -11.16 20.63 15.13
C THR A 330 -10.23 19.47 14.80
N VAL A 331 -8.93 19.78 14.77
CA VAL A 331 -7.85 18.80 14.64
C VAL A 331 -6.90 19.06 15.82
N ASN A 332 -6.72 18.07 16.71
CA ASN A 332 -6.00 18.20 17.98
C ASN A 332 -6.48 19.42 18.78
N ASP A 333 -7.80 19.54 18.93
CA ASP A 333 -8.49 20.65 19.62
C ASP A 333 -8.23 22.05 19.01
N GLY A 334 -7.57 22.12 17.87
CA GLY A 334 -7.27 23.36 17.15
C GLY A 334 -8.06 23.51 15.85
N THR A 335 -8.11 24.75 15.34
CA THR A 335 -8.75 25.07 14.04
C THR A 335 -7.73 25.36 12.94
N GLY A 336 -6.46 25.08 13.20
CA GLY A 336 -5.33 25.28 12.28
C GLY A 336 -4.85 23.99 11.62
N ASN A 337 -3.98 24.15 10.62
CA ASN A 337 -3.28 23.01 10.03
C ASN A 337 -2.18 22.49 10.97
N ILE A 338 -1.85 21.21 10.87
CA ILE A 338 -0.75 20.62 11.63
C ILE A 338 0.41 20.35 10.68
N SER A 339 1.57 20.99 10.98
CA SER A 339 2.83 20.71 10.30
C SER A 339 3.50 19.48 10.94
N VAL A 340 3.92 18.54 10.11
CA VAL A 340 4.56 17.29 10.51
C VAL A 340 6.02 17.34 10.06
N ALA A 341 6.95 17.33 11.03
CA ALA A 341 8.38 17.35 10.74
C ALA A 341 8.83 16.12 9.94
N GLY A 342 9.97 16.22 9.25
CA GLY A 342 10.46 15.20 8.33
C GLY A 342 10.78 13.84 8.98
N ASP A 343 10.94 13.78 10.30
CA ASP A 343 11.17 12.56 11.06
C ASP A 343 9.93 12.06 11.82
N HIS A 344 8.76 12.64 11.53
CA HIS A 344 7.49 12.29 12.17
C HIS A 344 6.49 11.74 11.17
N ALA A 345 5.48 11.00 11.69
CA ALA A 345 4.33 10.48 10.96
C ALA A 345 3.03 10.94 11.61
N ALA A 346 2.07 11.42 10.83
CA ALA A 346 0.74 11.71 11.32
C ALA A 346 -0.07 10.41 11.39
N VAL A 347 -0.46 9.98 12.58
CA VAL A 347 -1.21 8.74 12.83
C VAL A 347 -2.57 9.11 13.38
N LEU A 348 -3.63 8.58 12.77
CA LEU A 348 -4.98 8.80 13.27
C LEU A 348 -5.15 8.06 14.62
N GLU A 349 -5.48 8.81 15.66
CA GLU A 349 -5.77 8.26 16.98
C GLU A 349 -7.28 8.09 17.19
N GLU A 350 -8.06 9.13 16.87
CA GLU A 350 -9.49 9.11 17.10
C GLU A 350 -10.24 10.06 16.15
N VAL A 351 -11.44 9.65 15.76
CA VAL A 351 -12.43 10.51 15.08
C VAL A 351 -13.69 10.52 15.93
N VAL A 352 -13.99 11.67 16.52
CA VAL A 352 -15.21 11.90 17.31
C VAL A 352 -16.22 12.68 16.48
N VAL A 353 -17.35 12.07 16.19
CA VAL A 353 -18.44 12.70 15.46
C VAL A 353 -19.64 12.82 16.40
N ILE A 354 -20.20 14.03 16.51
CA ILE A 354 -21.35 14.34 17.34
C ILE A 354 -22.49 14.78 16.43
N GLU A 355 -23.71 14.32 16.71
CA GLU A 355 -24.89 14.78 15.98
C GLU A 355 -25.25 16.21 16.37
N SER A 356 -25.38 17.10 15.37
CA SER A 356 -25.89 18.44 15.61
C SER A 356 -27.37 18.39 15.98
N VAL A 357 -27.73 19.02 17.10
CA VAL A 357 -29.11 19.12 17.58
C VAL A 357 -29.92 20.14 16.78
#